data_3c61e64ebe9621686b875582ace341c5
#
_entry.id   3c61e64ebe9621686b875582ace341c5
#
_cell.length_a   1.000
_cell.length_b   1.000
_cell.length_c   1.000
_cell.angle_alpha   90.00
_cell.angle_beta   90.00
_cell.angle_gamma   90.00
#
_symmetry.space_group_name_H-M   'P 1'
#
loop_
_entity.id
_entity.type
_entity.pdbx_description
1 polymer ?
#
loop_
_entity_poly.entity_id
_entity_poly.type
_entity_poly.pdbx_seq_one_letter_code
_entity_poly.pdbx_strand_id
1 'polypeptide(L)'
;KLLALRDLELAVPGTYASGQPVVRIAHFEPVVLVISSKQRPRRLKIRGSDGRTYQYLLKGHEDLRQDERVMQLFGLVNTLLSIDTESYKRRLSLRRFPVIPLSPNTGMLGWVANSDTLHILIKEYREQHKILLNIEHRLMLQMAPDYDNLTVMQKVEIFQYALDNTPGQDLYRVLWLKSRSSEAWLERRTAYMRSLATSSMAGYILGLGDRHPSNLLLDRKTGEIIHIDFGDCFEIACHRPK
;
A
#
# COMPACT_ATOMS: atom_id res chain seq x y z
N LYS A 1 -11.78 -10.71 -27.67
CA LYS A 1 -12.84 -9.72 -27.85
C LYS A 1 -12.40 -8.35 -27.31
N LEU A 2 -11.95 -8.21 -26.06
CA LEU A 2 -11.54 -6.94 -25.45
C LEU A 2 -10.44 -6.20 -26.24
N LEU A 3 -9.45 -6.95 -26.77
CA LEU A 3 -8.34 -6.39 -27.55
C LEU A 3 -8.75 -5.83 -28.92
N ALA A 4 -9.92 -6.17 -29.42
CA ALA A 4 -10.45 -5.67 -30.68
C ALA A 4 -11.24 -4.35 -30.52
N LEU A 5 -11.55 -3.98 -29.28
CA LEU A 5 -12.31 -2.76 -29.00
C LEU A 5 -11.39 -1.53 -29.14
N ARG A 6 -11.90 -0.49 -29.80
CA ARG A 6 -11.24 0.79 -30.00
C ARG A 6 -12.21 1.92 -29.72
N ASP A 7 -11.68 3.02 -29.27
CA ASP A 7 -12.38 4.32 -29.11
C ASP A 7 -13.73 4.19 -28.41
N LEU A 8 -13.73 3.55 -27.23
CA LEU A 8 -14.93 3.35 -26.45
C LEU A 8 -15.44 4.67 -25.87
N GLU A 9 -16.75 4.87 -25.89
CA GLU A 9 -17.39 6.02 -25.22
C GLU A 9 -17.42 5.92 -23.70
N LEU A 10 -16.53 5.13 -23.13
CA LEU A 10 -16.37 4.93 -21.69
C LEU A 10 -15.18 5.74 -21.18
N ALA A 11 -15.36 6.40 -20.06
CA ALA A 11 -14.24 7.04 -19.36
C ALA A 11 -13.22 6.01 -18.87
N VAL A 12 -11.94 6.36 -18.93
CA VAL A 12 -10.91 5.60 -18.23
C VAL A 12 -11.22 5.63 -16.74
N PRO A 13 -11.32 4.46 -16.05
CA PRO A 13 -11.77 4.41 -14.67
C PRO A 13 -10.94 5.29 -13.73
N GLY A 14 -11.60 6.09 -12.89
CA GLY A 14 -10.95 6.99 -11.94
C GLY A 14 -10.41 8.30 -12.50
N THR A 15 -10.62 8.61 -13.80
CA THR A 15 -10.17 9.86 -14.42
C THR A 15 -11.26 10.91 -14.51
N TYR A 16 -12.51 10.55 -14.25
CA TYR A 16 -13.63 11.47 -14.34
C TYR A 16 -13.52 12.56 -13.28
N ALA A 17 -13.57 13.81 -13.73
CA ALA A 17 -13.68 14.99 -12.88
C ALA A 17 -14.70 15.95 -13.49
N SER A 18 -15.59 16.49 -12.65
CA SER A 18 -16.60 17.46 -13.09
C SER A 18 -15.91 18.69 -13.69
N GLY A 19 -16.42 19.17 -14.83
CA GLY A 19 -15.89 20.36 -15.52
C GLY A 19 -14.60 20.13 -16.31
N GLN A 20 -14.10 18.89 -16.37
CA GLN A 20 -12.93 18.54 -17.19
C GLN A 20 -13.31 17.64 -18.36
N PRO A 21 -12.56 17.68 -19.48
CA PRO A 21 -12.79 16.77 -20.60
C PRO A 21 -12.67 15.30 -20.16
N VAL A 22 -13.61 14.48 -20.58
CA VAL A 22 -13.61 13.05 -20.27
C VAL A 22 -12.50 12.36 -21.04
N VAL A 23 -11.59 11.70 -20.33
CA VAL A 23 -10.58 10.82 -20.92
C VAL A 23 -11.26 9.49 -21.26
N ARG A 24 -11.44 9.21 -22.56
CA ARG A 24 -12.08 7.97 -23.05
C ARG A 24 -11.06 6.86 -23.22
N ILE A 25 -11.54 5.62 -23.23
CA ILE A 25 -10.71 4.43 -23.49
C ILE A 25 -10.45 4.33 -24.98
N ALA A 26 -9.21 4.59 -25.42
CA ALA A 26 -8.80 4.39 -26.78
C ALA A 26 -8.63 2.88 -27.12
N HIS A 27 -7.87 2.16 -26.29
CA HIS A 27 -7.73 0.71 -26.43
C HIS A 27 -7.12 0.06 -25.18
N PHE A 28 -7.22 -1.26 -25.11
CA PHE A 28 -6.54 -2.07 -24.10
C PHE A 28 -5.21 -2.59 -24.66
N GLU A 29 -4.13 -2.48 -23.87
CA GLU A 29 -2.84 -3.08 -24.29
C GLU A 29 -2.91 -4.62 -24.24
N PRO A 30 -2.27 -5.31 -25.19
CA PRO A 30 -2.38 -6.76 -25.33
C PRO A 30 -1.65 -7.53 -24.22
N VAL A 31 -0.67 -6.90 -23.58
CA VAL A 31 0.16 -7.55 -22.56
C VAL A 31 -0.46 -7.38 -21.18
N VAL A 32 -0.77 -8.49 -20.55
CA VAL A 32 -1.25 -8.55 -19.16
C VAL A 32 -0.21 -9.28 -18.32
N LEU A 33 0.25 -8.61 -17.26
CA LEU A 33 1.21 -9.18 -16.33
C LEU A 33 0.48 -9.86 -15.17
N VAL A 34 0.75 -11.14 -14.94
CA VAL A 34 0.24 -11.87 -13.77
C VAL A 34 1.20 -11.67 -12.60
N ILE A 35 0.69 -11.20 -11.47
CA ILE A 35 1.49 -11.02 -10.24
C ILE A 35 1.51 -12.35 -9.48
N SER A 36 2.70 -12.77 -9.08
CA SER A 36 2.92 -14.00 -8.30
C SER A 36 2.46 -13.79 -6.86
N SER A 37 1.18 -14.06 -6.60
CA SER A 37 0.58 -14.09 -5.28
C SER A 37 -0.49 -15.17 -5.21
N LYS A 38 -1.06 -15.44 -4.02
CA LYS A 38 -2.09 -16.47 -3.83
C LYS A 38 -3.29 -16.26 -4.77
N GLN A 39 -3.74 -15.02 -4.95
CA GLN A 39 -4.90 -14.66 -5.78
C GLN A 39 -4.55 -14.40 -7.25
N ARG A 40 -3.26 -14.39 -7.63
CA ARG A 40 -2.75 -14.13 -8.98
C ARG A 40 -3.42 -12.94 -9.67
N PRO A 41 -3.42 -11.74 -9.08
CA PRO A 41 -4.03 -10.58 -9.70
C PRO A 41 -3.32 -10.23 -11.00
N ARG A 42 -4.04 -9.58 -11.90
CA ARG A 42 -3.56 -9.28 -13.26
C ARG A 42 -3.38 -7.78 -13.43
N ARG A 43 -2.17 -7.35 -13.76
CA ARG A 43 -1.90 -5.96 -14.11
C ARG A 43 -2.19 -5.74 -15.58
N LEU A 44 -3.17 -4.89 -15.85
CA LEU A 44 -3.57 -4.51 -17.21
C LEU A 44 -3.29 -3.01 -17.46
N LYS A 45 -3.20 -2.64 -18.72
CA LYS A 45 -2.98 -1.27 -19.13
C LYS A 45 -4.05 -0.83 -20.12
N ILE A 46 -4.52 0.40 -19.93
CA ILE A 46 -5.53 1.05 -20.79
C ILE A 46 -4.91 2.31 -21.36
N ARG A 47 -5.00 2.50 -22.67
CA ARG A 47 -4.62 3.73 -23.34
C ARG A 47 -5.80 4.69 -23.34
N GLY A 48 -5.60 5.89 -22.83
CA GLY A 48 -6.60 6.95 -22.85
C GLY A 48 -6.57 7.78 -24.15
N SER A 49 -7.67 8.47 -24.42
CA SER A 49 -7.78 9.43 -25.54
C SER A 49 -6.83 10.62 -25.42
N ASP A 50 -6.34 10.90 -24.22
CA ASP A 50 -5.29 11.89 -23.92
C ASP A 50 -3.87 11.41 -24.25
N GLY A 51 -3.74 10.20 -24.80
CA GLY A 51 -2.46 9.59 -25.13
C GLY A 51 -1.68 9.04 -23.93
N ARG A 52 -2.22 9.05 -22.71
CA ARG A 52 -1.57 8.46 -21.52
C ARG A 52 -1.94 6.99 -21.33
N THR A 53 -1.06 6.25 -20.65
CA THR A 53 -1.31 4.85 -20.28
C THR A 53 -1.67 4.78 -18.81
N TYR A 54 -2.84 4.23 -18.53
CA TYR A 54 -3.38 4.00 -17.20
C TYR A 54 -3.23 2.53 -16.84
N GLN A 55 -2.77 2.26 -15.62
CA GLN A 55 -2.49 0.91 -15.17
C GLN A 55 -3.44 0.52 -14.05
N TYR A 56 -3.92 -0.72 -14.10
CA TYR A 56 -4.85 -1.26 -13.13
C TYR A 56 -4.46 -2.66 -12.71
N LEU A 57 -4.80 -2.99 -11.49
CA LEU A 57 -4.73 -4.35 -10.95
C LEU A 57 -6.14 -4.94 -10.98
N LEU A 58 -6.36 -5.94 -11.81
CA LEU A 58 -7.60 -6.72 -11.84
C LEU A 58 -7.49 -7.85 -10.81
N LYS A 59 -8.34 -7.80 -9.80
CA LYS A 59 -8.49 -8.83 -8.77
C LYS A 59 -9.77 -9.63 -9.00
N GLY A 60 -9.68 -10.93 -8.79
CA GLY A 60 -10.84 -11.85 -8.74
C GLY A 60 -10.94 -12.50 -7.38
N HIS A 61 -12.11 -13.08 -7.09
CA HIS A 61 -12.43 -13.75 -5.81
C HIS A 61 -12.35 -12.83 -4.57
N GLU A 62 -12.58 -11.54 -4.77
CA GLU A 62 -12.51 -10.51 -3.73
C GLU A 62 -13.55 -9.43 -3.98
N ASP A 63 -14.24 -9.01 -2.92
CA ASP A 63 -15.21 -7.92 -2.96
C ASP A 63 -14.53 -6.59 -2.67
N LEU A 64 -14.40 -5.72 -3.67
CA LEU A 64 -13.74 -4.42 -3.55
C LEU A 64 -14.67 -3.27 -3.16
N ARG A 65 -15.94 -3.52 -2.85
CA ARG A 65 -16.87 -2.45 -2.44
C ARG A 65 -16.47 -1.78 -1.15
N GLN A 66 -15.84 -2.53 -0.22
CA GLN A 66 -15.32 -1.98 1.03
C GLN A 66 -14.14 -1.05 0.76
N ASP A 67 -13.18 -1.46 -0.07
CA ASP A 67 -12.04 -0.62 -0.46
C ASP A 67 -12.50 0.68 -1.14
N GLU A 68 -13.53 0.61 -1.98
CA GLU A 68 -14.11 1.79 -2.63
C GLU A 68 -14.70 2.76 -1.59
N ARG A 69 -15.43 2.26 -0.58
CA ARG A 69 -15.96 3.08 0.51
C ARG A 69 -14.87 3.71 1.36
N VAL A 70 -13.79 2.98 1.63
CA VAL A 70 -12.62 3.54 2.33
C VAL A 70 -11.99 4.67 1.52
N MET A 71 -11.87 4.54 0.19
CA MET A 71 -11.38 5.63 -0.66
C MET A 71 -12.31 6.85 -0.68
N GLN A 72 -13.63 6.67 -0.58
CA GLN A 72 -14.57 7.77 -0.40
C GLN A 72 -14.37 8.47 0.94
N LEU A 73 -14.24 7.71 2.03
CA LEU A 73 -13.94 8.25 3.36
C LEU A 73 -12.62 9.03 3.38
N PHE A 74 -11.57 8.50 2.75
CA PHE A 74 -10.30 9.22 2.62
C PHE A 74 -10.46 10.55 1.87
N GLY A 75 -11.37 10.61 0.88
CA GLY A 75 -11.72 11.86 0.22
C GLY A 75 -12.34 12.89 1.17
N LEU A 76 -13.27 12.46 2.02
CA LEU A 76 -13.88 13.31 3.04
C LEU A 76 -12.84 13.79 4.06
N VAL A 77 -12.01 12.88 4.58
CA VAL A 77 -10.94 13.22 5.53
C VAL A 77 -9.98 14.22 4.91
N ASN A 78 -9.57 14.05 3.65
CA ASN A 78 -8.71 15.01 2.96
C ASN A 78 -9.35 16.40 2.84
N THR A 79 -10.66 16.46 2.60
CA THR A 79 -11.39 17.74 2.59
C THR A 79 -11.33 18.40 3.96
N LEU A 80 -11.57 17.66 5.03
CA LEU A 80 -11.48 18.20 6.41
C LEU A 80 -10.07 18.65 6.75
N LEU A 81 -9.05 17.86 6.41
CA LEU A 81 -7.65 18.22 6.63
C LEU A 81 -7.23 19.48 5.85
N SER A 82 -7.83 19.71 4.68
CA SER A 82 -7.54 20.91 3.87
C SER A 82 -8.20 22.19 4.40
N ILE A 83 -9.28 22.07 5.16
CA ILE A 83 -9.98 23.18 5.79
C ILE A 83 -9.27 23.61 7.09
N ASP A 84 -8.74 22.64 7.85
CA ASP A 84 -8.02 22.94 9.09
C ASP A 84 -6.65 23.55 8.79
N THR A 85 -6.41 24.74 9.32
CA THR A 85 -5.20 25.55 9.06
C THR A 85 -3.91 24.83 9.42
N GLU A 86 -3.87 24.11 10.55
CA GLU A 86 -2.66 23.43 11.01
C GLU A 86 -2.36 22.17 10.20
N SER A 87 -3.38 21.41 9.83
CA SER A 87 -3.27 20.25 8.94
C SER A 87 -2.83 20.66 7.54
N TYR A 88 -3.41 21.75 7.02
CA TYR A 88 -3.05 22.32 5.71
C TYR A 88 -1.59 22.77 5.65
N LYS A 89 -1.12 23.54 6.65
CA LYS A 89 0.29 23.97 6.76
C LYS A 89 1.27 22.79 6.77
N ARG A 90 0.88 21.68 7.41
CA ARG A 90 1.69 20.45 7.46
C ARG A 90 1.50 19.56 6.25
N ARG A 91 0.63 19.92 5.31
CA ARG A 91 0.28 19.14 4.11
C ARG A 91 -0.13 17.70 4.46
N LEU A 92 -0.97 17.56 5.51
CA LEU A 92 -1.48 16.25 5.88
C LEU A 92 -2.53 15.79 4.86
N SER A 93 -2.36 14.59 4.34
CA SER A 93 -3.31 13.99 3.41
C SER A 93 -3.19 12.47 3.41
N LEU A 94 -4.27 11.81 3.00
CA LEU A 94 -4.32 10.40 2.72
C LEU A 94 -4.23 10.17 1.22
N ARG A 95 -3.31 9.31 0.79
CA ARG A 95 -3.19 8.96 -0.63
C ARG A 95 -4.40 8.14 -1.06
N ARG A 96 -5.00 8.52 -2.18
CA ARG A 96 -6.13 7.82 -2.80
C ARG A 96 -5.73 7.21 -4.12
N PHE A 97 -6.37 6.11 -4.47
CA PHE A 97 -6.29 5.48 -5.78
C PHE A 97 -7.69 5.01 -6.21
N PRO A 98 -7.97 4.92 -7.51
CA PRO A 98 -9.28 4.47 -7.98
C PRO A 98 -9.53 3.01 -7.58
N VAL A 99 -10.71 2.74 -7.08
CA VAL A 99 -11.22 1.39 -6.83
C VAL A 99 -12.53 1.24 -7.58
N ILE A 100 -12.62 0.25 -8.43
CA ILE A 100 -13.77 0.02 -9.32
C ILE A 100 -14.28 -1.41 -9.12
N PRO A 101 -15.29 -1.61 -8.26
CA PRO A 101 -15.99 -2.87 -8.16
C PRO A 101 -16.71 -3.18 -9.47
N LEU A 102 -16.45 -4.33 -10.08
CA LEU A 102 -17.13 -4.78 -11.30
C LEU A 102 -18.22 -5.79 -11.01
N SER A 103 -18.04 -6.59 -9.98
CA SER A 103 -19.01 -7.57 -9.49
C SER A 103 -18.73 -7.84 -8.00
N PRO A 104 -19.60 -8.62 -7.31
CA PRO A 104 -19.35 -8.96 -5.89
C PRO A 104 -18.03 -9.69 -5.62
N ASN A 105 -17.41 -10.28 -6.64
CA ASN A 105 -16.18 -11.05 -6.49
C ASN A 105 -15.05 -10.63 -7.47
N THR A 106 -15.19 -9.50 -8.13
CA THR A 106 -14.19 -9.03 -9.11
C THR A 106 -14.19 -7.51 -9.15
N GLY A 107 -13.00 -6.90 -9.21
CA GLY A 107 -12.86 -5.47 -9.39
C GLY A 107 -11.47 -5.06 -9.85
N MET A 108 -11.33 -3.78 -10.10
CA MET A 108 -10.06 -3.16 -10.53
C MET A 108 -9.61 -2.12 -9.52
N LEU A 109 -8.32 -2.09 -9.26
CA LEU A 109 -7.63 -1.08 -8.47
C LEU A 109 -6.68 -0.29 -9.37
N GLY A 110 -6.67 1.04 -9.26
CA GLY A 110 -5.65 1.84 -9.92
C GLY A 110 -4.26 1.48 -9.41
N TRP A 111 -3.33 1.25 -10.33
CA TRP A 111 -1.95 0.92 -9.97
C TRP A 111 -1.26 2.13 -9.37
N VAL A 112 -0.74 1.99 -8.16
CA VAL A 112 0.07 3.03 -7.51
C VAL A 112 1.45 3.03 -8.15
N ALA A 113 1.68 3.97 -9.06
CA ALA A 113 2.96 4.09 -9.76
C ALA A 113 4.07 4.59 -8.82
N ASN A 114 5.31 4.29 -9.18
CA ASN A 114 6.52 4.74 -8.45
C ASN A 114 6.56 4.33 -6.98
N SER A 115 5.96 3.21 -6.62
CA SER A 115 5.96 2.71 -5.25
C SER A 115 6.48 1.28 -5.16
N ASP A 116 7.05 0.96 -4.01
CA ASP A 116 7.47 -0.39 -3.63
C ASP A 116 6.87 -0.74 -2.27
N THR A 117 6.59 -2.02 -2.04
CA THR A 117 6.19 -2.46 -0.70
C THR A 117 7.37 -2.37 0.26
N LEU A 118 7.10 -2.08 1.55
CA LEU A 118 8.14 -2.10 2.57
C LEU A 118 8.84 -3.46 2.63
N HIS A 119 8.09 -4.54 2.40
CA HIS A 119 8.64 -5.89 2.34
C HIS A 119 9.74 -6.03 1.26
N ILE A 120 9.47 -5.57 0.03
CA ILE A 120 10.45 -5.63 -1.07
C ILE A 120 11.67 -4.78 -0.74
N LEU A 121 11.48 -3.57 -0.21
CA LEU A 121 12.57 -2.66 0.14
C LEU A 121 13.48 -3.25 1.22
N ILE A 122 12.91 -3.83 2.26
CA ILE A 122 13.66 -4.49 3.34
C ILE A 122 14.38 -5.73 2.81
N LYS A 123 13.70 -6.53 1.99
CA LYS A 123 14.28 -7.73 1.38
C LYS A 123 15.50 -7.39 0.53
N GLU A 124 15.38 -6.43 -0.40
CA GLU A 124 16.48 -5.98 -1.25
C GLU A 124 17.68 -5.49 -0.42
N TYR A 125 17.42 -4.68 0.61
CA TYR A 125 18.47 -4.17 1.49
C TYR A 125 19.17 -5.31 2.23
N ARG A 126 18.43 -6.24 2.82
CA ARG A 126 19.00 -7.38 3.56
C ARG A 126 19.79 -8.31 2.66
N GLU A 127 19.30 -8.59 1.46
CA GLU A 127 20.02 -9.41 0.47
C GLU A 127 21.37 -8.79 0.10
N GLN A 128 21.42 -7.47 -0.16
CA GLN A 128 22.66 -6.75 -0.47
C GLN A 128 23.66 -6.77 0.68
N HIS A 129 23.19 -6.77 1.92
CA HIS A 129 24.04 -6.77 3.12
C HIS A 129 24.25 -8.16 3.72
N LYS A 130 23.82 -9.22 3.03
CA LYS A 130 23.92 -10.63 3.46
C LYS A 130 23.26 -10.89 4.82
N ILE A 131 22.17 -10.16 5.11
CA ILE A 131 21.33 -10.34 6.28
C ILE A 131 20.17 -11.27 5.91
N LEU A 132 19.93 -12.30 6.69
CA LEU A 132 18.80 -13.19 6.47
C LEU A 132 17.47 -12.43 6.66
N LEU A 133 16.54 -12.59 5.74
CA LEU A 133 15.24 -11.89 5.79
C LEU A 133 14.46 -12.18 7.07
N ASN A 134 14.58 -13.39 7.59
CA ASN A 134 13.87 -13.88 8.76
C ASN A 134 14.78 -14.06 9.99
N ILE A 135 15.82 -13.23 10.13
CA ILE A 135 16.81 -13.38 11.21
C ILE A 135 16.17 -13.31 12.60
N GLU A 136 15.22 -12.38 12.80
CA GLU A 136 14.51 -12.21 14.06
C GLU A 136 13.73 -13.49 14.42
N HIS A 137 12.99 -14.03 13.48
CA HIS A 137 12.23 -15.28 13.67
C HIS A 137 13.14 -16.48 13.97
N ARG A 138 14.29 -16.56 13.29
CA ARG A 138 15.29 -17.61 13.58
C ARG A 138 15.85 -17.50 14.99
N LEU A 139 16.17 -16.31 15.46
CA LEU A 139 16.64 -16.08 16.83
C LEU A 139 15.57 -16.50 17.86
N MET A 140 14.31 -16.15 17.60
CA MET A 140 13.21 -16.52 18.47
C MET A 140 13.02 -18.05 18.55
N LEU A 141 13.01 -18.73 17.40
CA LEU A 141 12.91 -20.20 17.36
C LEU A 141 14.13 -20.91 17.94
N GLN A 142 15.31 -20.34 17.80
CA GLN A 142 16.52 -20.89 18.39
C GLN A 142 16.50 -20.82 19.91
N MET A 143 15.95 -19.75 20.47
CA MET A 143 15.78 -19.58 21.91
C MET A 143 14.62 -20.41 22.46
N ALA A 144 13.54 -20.54 21.70
CA ALA A 144 12.34 -21.27 22.12
C ALA A 144 11.70 -22.01 20.93
N PRO A 145 12.07 -23.27 20.70
CA PRO A 145 11.49 -24.08 19.62
C PRO A 145 9.97 -24.28 19.75
N ASP A 146 9.46 -24.28 20.99
CA ASP A 146 8.03 -24.47 21.32
C ASP A 146 7.36 -23.12 21.67
N TYR A 147 7.57 -22.10 20.82
CA TYR A 147 7.11 -20.74 21.05
C TYR A 147 5.61 -20.61 21.27
N ASP A 148 4.80 -21.42 20.61
CA ASP A 148 3.33 -21.32 20.66
C ASP A 148 2.76 -21.62 22.04
N ASN A 149 3.39 -22.52 22.80
CA ASN A 149 2.97 -22.94 24.12
C ASN A 149 3.48 -22.09 25.29
N LEU A 150 4.25 -21.04 24.98
CA LEU A 150 4.82 -20.16 26.01
C LEU A 150 3.79 -19.21 26.59
N THR A 151 4.01 -18.80 27.84
CA THR A 151 3.26 -17.72 28.46
C THR A 151 3.55 -16.37 27.77
N VAL A 152 2.66 -15.39 27.92
CA VAL A 152 2.83 -14.05 27.33
C VAL A 152 4.14 -13.40 27.78
N MET A 153 4.50 -13.54 29.08
CA MET A 153 5.76 -12.98 29.61
C MET A 153 6.97 -13.59 28.92
N GLN A 154 7.02 -14.90 28.78
CA GLN A 154 8.10 -15.59 28.08
C GLN A 154 8.18 -15.17 26.60
N LYS A 155 7.03 -15.01 25.94
CA LYS A 155 6.98 -14.48 24.55
C LYS A 155 7.57 -13.07 24.44
N VAL A 156 7.31 -12.20 25.41
CA VAL A 156 7.87 -10.85 25.47
C VAL A 156 9.39 -10.89 25.64
N GLU A 157 9.91 -11.73 26.55
CA GLU A 157 11.35 -11.88 26.77
C GLU A 157 12.09 -12.35 25.50
N ILE A 158 11.53 -13.36 24.83
CA ILE A 158 12.11 -13.88 23.59
C ILE A 158 12.07 -12.84 22.47
N PHE A 159 10.96 -12.10 22.35
CA PHE A 159 10.83 -11.01 21.38
C PHE A 159 11.83 -9.90 21.66
N GLN A 160 11.97 -9.50 22.92
CA GLN A 160 12.97 -8.50 23.32
C GLN A 160 14.40 -8.95 22.99
N TYR A 161 14.72 -10.22 23.28
CA TYR A 161 16.00 -10.81 22.91
C TYR A 161 16.27 -10.71 21.39
N ALA A 162 15.27 -11.02 20.56
CA ALA A 162 15.42 -10.91 19.11
C ALA A 162 15.65 -9.46 18.67
N LEU A 163 14.95 -8.48 19.28
CA LEU A 163 15.13 -7.06 19.00
C LEU A 163 16.54 -6.58 19.40
N ASP A 164 17.05 -6.99 20.56
CA ASP A 164 18.34 -6.58 21.08
C ASP A 164 19.51 -7.17 20.25
N ASN A 165 19.29 -8.30 19.59
CA ASN A 165 20.29 -8.99 18.77
C ASN A 165 20.16 -8.71 17.25
N THR A 166 19.29 -7.79 16.85
CA THR A 166 19.14 -7.36 15.46
C THR A 166 19.23 -5.83 15.36
N PRO A 167 19.89 -5.27 14.33
CA PRO A 167 20.11 -3.84 14.24
C PRO A 167 18.81 -3.03 14.00
N GLY A 168 17.77 -3.63 13.40
CA GLY A 168 16.46 -2.99 13.20
C GLY A 168 16.47 -1.71 12.37
N GLN A 169 17.52 -1.43 11.60
CA GLN A 169 17.71 -0.16 10.88
C GLN A 169 17.45 -0.24 9.38
N ASP A 170 16.89 -1.34 8.89
CA ASP A 170 16.76 -1.60 7.45
C ASP A 170 16.03 -0.46 6.72
N LEU A 171 14.85 -0.06 7.18
CA LEU A 171 14.06 0.98 6.53
C LEU A 171 14.71 2.36 6.61
N TYR A 172 15.31 2.70 7.75
CA TYR A 172 16.09 3.92 7.90
C TYR A 172 17.20 4.00 6.87
N ARG A 173 17.98 2.91 6.73
CA ARG A 173 19.08 2.81 5.78
C ARG A 173 18.60 2.89 4.33
N VAL A 174 17.47 2.23 4.00
CA VAL A 174 16.86 2.31 2.67
C VAL A 174 16.48 3.74 2.32
N LEU A 175 15.82 4.46 3.21
CA LEU A 175 15.45 5.87 2.98
C LEU A 175 16.67 6.77 2.78
N TRP A 176 17.72 6.57 3.57
CA TRP A 176 18.97 7.31 3.44
C TRP A 176 19.66 7.04 2.11
N LEU A 177 19.91 5.77 1.79
CA LEU A 177 20.65 5.35 0.59
C LEU A 177 19.93 5.71 -0.72
N LYS A 178 18.60 5.77 -0.70
CA LYS A 178 17.78 6.17 -1.86
C LYS A 178 17.56 7.68 -1.95
N SER A 179 18.14 8.49 -1.09
CA SER A 179 18.07 9.96 -1.12
C SER A 179 19.35 10.55 -1.73
N ARG A 180 19.19 11.56 -2.59
CA ARG A 180 20.31 12.16 -3.33
C ARG A 180 21.13 13.16 -2.51
N SER A 181 20.51 13.75 -1.48
CA SER A 181 21.12 14.73 -0.58
C SER A 181 20.49 14.63 0.80
N SER A 182 21.09 15.28 1.79
CA SER A 182 20.56 15.38 3.15
C SER A 182 19.21 16.11 3.19
N GLU A 183 19.03 17.15 2.39
CA GLU A 183 17.76 17.87 2.27
C GLU A 183 16.67 16.95 1.71
N ALA A 184 16.94 16.24 0.62
CA ALA A 184 16.00 15.29 0.02
C ALA A 184 15.65 14.16 1.00
N TRP A 185 16.62 13.70 1.80
CA TRP A 185 16.36 12.72 2.86
C TRP A 185 15.44 13.29 3.95
N LEU A 186 15.69 14.53 4.40
CA LEU A 186 14.87 15.18 5.43
C LEU A 186 13.43 15.39 4.95
N GLU A 187 13.26 15.83 3.70
CA GLU A 187 11.93 15.98 3.07
C GLU A 187 11.20 14.65 3.00
N ARG A 188 11.84 13.60 2.51
CA ARG A 188 11.26 12.26 2.39
C ARG A 188 10.94 11.64 3.75
N ARG A 189 11.83 11.78 4.72
CA ARG A 189 11.58 11.34 6.10
C ARG A 189 10.38 12.08 6.71
N THR A 190 10.27 13.39 6.46
CA THR A 190 9.14 14.20 6.93
C THR A 190 7.83 13.76 6.26
N ALA A 191 7.84 13.53 4.95
CA ALA A 191 6.68 13.02 4.23
C ALA A 191 6.27 11.63 4.71
N TYR A 192 7.25 10.72 4.90
CA TYR A 192 7.04 9.40 5.50
C TYR A 192 6.34 9.49 6.85
N MET A 193 6.90 10.27 7.76
CA MET A 193 6.37 10.41 9.13
C MET A 193 4.95 10.97 9.14
N ARG A 194 4.69 12.02 8.36
CA ARG A 194 3.37 12.67 8.29
C ARG A 194 2.31 11.77 7.67
N SER A 195 2.62 11.15 6.54
CA SER A 195 1.68 10.24 5.87
C SER A 195 1.41 8.99 6.70
N LEU A 196 2.42 8.43 7.37
CA LEU A 196 2.24 7.30 8.28
C LEU A 196 1.35 7.67 9.47
N ALA A 197 1.60 8.81 10.10
CA ALA A 197 0.80 9.29 11.24
C ALA A 197 -0.66 9.52 10.83
N THR A 198 -0.89 10.23 9.72
CA THR A 198 -2.25 10.49 9.20
C THR A 198 -2.99 9.19 8.86
N SER A 199 -2.31 8.27 8.18
CA SER A 199 -2.87 6.96 7.83
C SER A 199 -3.11 6.09 9.06
N SER A 200 -2.25 6.16 10.08
CA SER A 200 -2.43 5.41 11.34
C SER A 200 -3.65 5.89 12.11
N MET A 201 -3.90 7.19 12.16
CA MET A 201 -5.09 7.75 12.81
C MET A 201 -6.37 7.38 12.06
N ALA A 202 -6.38 7.50 10.73
CA ALA A 202 -7.51 7.06 9.92
C ALA A 202 -7.75 5.54 10.07
N GLY A 203 -6.70 4.75 10.07
CA GLY A 203 -6.75 3.30 10.29
C GLY A 203 -7.27 2.94 11.68
N TYR A 204 -6.89 3.69 12.70
CA TYR A 204 -7.43 3.50 14.06
C TYR A 204 -8.96 3.70 14.10
N ILE A 205 -9.46 4.76 13.46
CA ILE A 205 -10.91 5.02 13.38
C ILE A 205 -11.64 3.91 12.61
N LEU A 206 -11.03 3.37 11.56
CA LEU A 206 -11.57 2.28 10.77
C LEU A 206 -11.42 0.90 11.43
N GLY A 207 -10.69 0.77 12.53
CA GLY A 207 -10.28 -0.53 13.05
C GLY A 207 -9.50 -1.34 12.01
N LEU A 208 -8.62 -0.69 11.24
CA LEU A 208 -7.91 -1.29 10.12
C LEU A 208 -6.86 -2.31 10.60
N GLY A 209 -7.02 -3.56 10.21
CA GLY A 209 -6.11 -4.66 10.47
C GLY A 209 -5.18 -4.98 9.31
N ASP A 210 -4.46 -6.08 9.41
CA ASP A 210 -3.58 -6.67 8.39
C ASP A 210 -2.49 -5.73 7.84
N ARG A 211 -1.86 -4.93 8.72
CA ARG A 211 -0.86 -3.94 8.34
C ARG A 211 0.56 -4.51 8.28
N HIS A 212 0.74 -5.65 7.62
CA HIS A 212 2.06 -6.20 7.36
C HIS A 212 2.83 -5.42 6.26
N PRO A 213 4.17 -5.57 6.16
CA PRO A 213 5.00 -4.76 5.26
C PRO A 213 4.68 -4.87 3.76
N SER A 214 3.91 -5.89 3.33
CA SER A 214 3.46 -5.99 1.93
C SER A 214 2.20 -5.18 1.63
N ASN A 215 1.45 -4.74 2.68
CA ASN A 215 0.28 -3.88 2.56
C ASN A 215 0.60 -2.40 2.77
N LEU A 216 1.88 -2.07 2.89
CA LEU A 216 2.40 -0.71 3.03
C LEU A 216 3.34 -0.42 1.85
N LEU A 217 2.98 0.55 1.04
CA LEU A 217 3.80 1.02 -0.08
C LEU A 217 4.55 2.29 0.32
N LEU A 218 5.76 2.43 -0.16
CA LEU A 218 6.55 3.66 -0.08
C LEU A 218 6.67 4.28 -1.47
N ASP A 219 6.24 5.53 -1.63
CA ASP A 219 6.44 6.28 -2.86
C ASP A 219 7.94 6.61 -3.03
N ARG A 220 8.51 6.22 -4.18
CA ARG A 220 9.95 6.41 -4.46
C ARG A 220 10.36 7.87 -4.58
N LYS A 221 9.44 8.75 -4.97
CA LYS A 221 9.71 10.18 -5.20
C LYS A 221 9.51 10.99 -3.93
N THR A 222 8.35 10.85 -3.30
CA THR A 222 7.96 11.69 -2.16
C THR A 222 8.37 11.11 -0.81
N GLY A 223 8.51 9.79 -0.72
CA GLY A 223 8.73 9.09 0.56
C GLY A 223 7.45 8.88 1.36
N GLU A 224 6.28 9.20 0.82
CA GLU A 224 4.99 8.97 1.46
C GLU A 224 4.67 7.48 1.60
N ILE A 225 4.07 7.11 2.72
CA ILE A 225 3.47 5.80 2.94
C ILE A 225 2.06 5.78 2.36
N ILE A 226 1.74 4.69 1.66
CA ILE A 226 0.43 4.45 1.07
C ILE A 226 -0.06 3.09 1.56
N HIS A 227 -1.18 3.08 2.24
CA HIS A 227 -1.84 1.86 2.66
C HIS A 227 -2.65 1.27 1.50
N ILE A 228 -2.59 -0.04 1.35
CA ILE A 228 -3.39 -0.81 0.39
C ILE A 228 -4.06 -1.97 1.11
N ASP A 229 -5.07 -2.57 0.48
CA ASP A 229 -5.83 -3.71 1.00
C ASP A 229 -6.57 -3.38 2.31
N PHE A 230 -7.84 -3.00 2.17
CA PHE A 230 -8.70 -2.56 3.26
C PHE A 230 -9.79 -3.60 3.59
N GLY A 231 -9.60 -4.85 3.18
CA GLY A 231 -10.55 -5.92 3.45
C GLY A 231 -10.76 -6.24 4.93
N ASP A 232 -9.80 -5.87 5.76
CA ASP A 232 -9.77 -6.18 7.20
C ASP A 232 -10.00 -4.90 8.02
N CYS A 233 -11.28 -4.47 8.09
CA CYS A 233 -11.72 -3.28 8.81
C CYS A 233 -12.83 -3.61 9.80
N PHE A 234 -13.01 -2.78 10.83
CA PHE A 234 -14.05 -2.85 11.84
C PHE A 234 -14.05 -4.20 12.59
N GLU A 235 -15.22 -4.81 12.78
CA GLU A 235 -15.38 -6.06 13.52
C GLU A 235 -14.61 -7.23 12.91
N ILE A 236 -14.42 -7.26 11.62
CA ILE A 236 -13.67 -8.33 10.92
C ILE A 236 -12.23 -8.42 11.45
N ALA A 237 -11.61 -7.27 11.70
CA ALA A 237 -10.25 -7.20 12.24
C ALA A 237 -10.16 -7.77 13.69
N CYS A 238 -11.26 -7.71 14.44
CA CYS A 238 -11.33 -8.24 15.82
C CYS A 238 -11.44 -9.77 15.89
N HIS A 239 -11.98 -10.40 14.84
CA HIS A 239 -12.27 -11.84 14.81
C HIS A 239 -11.22 -12.65 14.04
N ARG A 240 -10.06 -12.09 13.80
CA ARG A 240 -8.97 -12.78 13.10
C ARG A 240 -8.50 -13.98 13.94
N PRO A 241 -8.42 -15.20 13.37
CA PRO A 241 -7.78 -16.32 14.06
C PRO A 241 -6.33 -15.95 14.39
N LYS A 242 -5.94 -16.17 15.62
CA LYS A 242 -4.59 -15.93 16.13
C LYS A 242 -3.59 -16.89 15.51
#